data_52b98c726e311044617b8e760972f475
#
_entry.id   52b98c726e311044617b8e760972f475
#
_cell.length_a   1.000
_cell.length_b   1.000
_cell.length_c   1.000
_cell.angle_alpha   90.00
_cell.angle_beta   90.00
_cell.angle_gamma   90.00
#
_symmetry.space_group_name_H-M   'P 1'
#
loop_
_entity.id
_entity.type
_entity.pdbx_description
1 polymer ?
#
loop_
_entity_poly.entity_id
_entity_poly.type
_entity_poly.pdbx_seq_one_letter_code
_entity_poly.pdbx_strand_id
1 'polypeptide(L)'
;MNTRNLSTFEKPNRLIIGGCDKNTKIQIINTMAQGMRIGDIIVIPIIDIQTIKELKEELEDKNFKTNLNLIQTYKSLSISKGMRLEPNNPVFLLKGKK
;
A
#
# COMPACT_ATOMS: atom_id res chain seq x y z
N MET A 1 -10.68 16.46 3.92
CA MET A 1 -11.41 15.35 4.47
C MET A 1 -11.62 15.51 5.96
N ASN A 2 -12.70 15.06 6.40
CA ASN A 2 -13.03 15.16 7.79
C ASN A 2 -12.62 13.91 8.55
N THR A 3 -11.66 14.02 9.43
CA THR A 3 -11.13 12.87 10.15
C THR A 3 -12.15 12.23 11.08
N ARG A 4 -13.15 12.98 11.53
CA ARG A 4 -14.17 12.39 12.38
C ARG A 4 -14.99 11.30 11.68
N ASN A 5 -15.03 11.30 10.36
CA ASN A 5 -15.72 10.26 9.62
C ASN A 5 -15.07 8.90 9.81
N LEU A 6 -13.76 8.87 10.02
CA LEU A 6 -13.07 7.62 10.27
C LEU A 6 -13.50 6.98 11.57
N SER A 7 -13.75 7.80 12.57
CA SER A 7 -14.15 7.29 13.88
C SER A 7 -15.59 6.77 13.91
N THR A 8 -16.40 7.14 12.93
CA THR A 8 -17.79 6.69 12.86
C THR A 8 -17.98 5.41 12.06
N PHE A 9 -16.95 4.95 11.37
CA PHE A 9 -17.04 3.73 10.57
C PHE A 9 -17.05 2.51 11.47
N GLU A 10 -18.01 1.62 11.23
CA GLU A 10 -18.09 0.35 11.94
C GLU A 10 -17.18 -0.71 11.32
N LYS A 11 -16.94 -0.62 10.02
CA LYS A 11 -16.09 -1.57 9.31
C LYS A 11 -14.63 -1.17 9.46
N PRO A 12 -13.69 -2.13 9.30
CA PRO A 12 -12.29 -1.79 9.32
C PRO A 12 -11.96 -0.68 8.33
N ASN A 13 -11.22 0.30 8.79
CA ASN A 13 -10.77 1.38 7.94
C ASN A 13 -9.60 0.93 7.09
N ARG A 14 -9.47 1.55 5.94
CA ARG A 14 -8.36 1.30 5.04
C ARG A 14 -7.62 2.59 4.80
N LEU A 15 -6.31 2.51 4.90
CA LEU A 15 -5.42 3.61 4.60
C LEU A 15 -4.54 3.22 3.44
N ILE A 16 -4.56 4.01 2.38
CA ILE A 16 -3.71 3.78 1.22
C ILE A 16 -2.66 4.87 1.21
N ILE A 17 -1.39 4.46 1.25
CA ILE A 17 -0.26 5.38 1.27
C ILE A 17 0.49 5.24 -0.04
N GLY A 18 0.40 6.25 -0.89
CA GLY A 18 1.10 6.23 -2.16
C GLY A 18 1.64 7.60 -2.51
N GLY A 19 2.53 7.64 -3.50
CA GLY A 19 3.00 8.87 -4.09
C GLY A 19 3.98 9.68 -3.25
N CYS A 20 4.47 9.16 -2.14
CA CYS A 20 5.42 9.87 -1.31
C CYS A 20 6.68 9.03 -1.09
N ASP A 21 7.72 9.66 -0.56
CA ASP A 21 8.97 8.98 -0.31
C ASP A 21 8.90 8.05 0.91
N LYS A 22 9.95 7.28 1.12
CA LYS A 22 10.02 6.31 2.20
C LYS A 22 9.86 6.95 3.58
N ASN A 23 10.56 8.05 3.81
CA ASN A 23 10.53 8.71 5.11
C ASN A 23 9.14 9.24 5.44
N THR A 24 8.46 9.81 4.45
CA THR A 24 7.10 10.27 4.63
C THR A 24 6.15 9.12 4.90
N LYS A 25 6.33 7.99 4.21
CA LYS A 25 5.54 6.79 4.47
C LYS A 25 5.71 6.30 5.90
N ILE A 26 6.95 6.27 6.38
CA ILE A 26 7.23 5.86 7.77
C ILE A 26 6.55 6.80 8.76
N GLN A 27 6.62 8.11 8.52
CA GLN A 27 5.96 9.07 9.39
C GLN A 27 4.45 8.88 9.43
N ILE A 28 3.85 8.62 8.27
CA ILE A 28 2.41 8.37 8.20
C ILE A 28 2.06 7.11 8.98
N ILE A 29 2.83 6.04 8.82
CA ILE A 29 2.61 4.80 9.55
C ILE A 29 2.70 5.05 11.06
N ASN A 30 3.72 5.76 11.51
CA ASN A 30 3.90 6.04 12.93
C ASN A 30 2.75 6.85 13.50
N THR A 31 2.27 7.83 12.75
CA THR A 31 1.20 8.69 13.20
C THR A 31 -0.14 7.96 13.20
N MET A 32 -0.44 7.24 12.14
CA MET A 32 -1.75 6.63 11.96
C MET A 32 -1.92 5.33 12.73
N ALA A 33 -0.83 4.59 12.93
CA ALA A 33 -0.92 3.29 13.59
C ALA A 33 -1.46 3.39 15.01
N GLN A 34 -1.20 4.48 15.68
CA GLN A 34 -1.66 4.68 17.06
C GLN A 34 -3.17 4.78 17.14
N GLY A 35 -3.81 5.31 16.11
CA GLY A 35 -5.26 5.46 16.07
C GLY A 35 -5.99 4.31 15.39
N MET A 36 -5.28 3.33 14.87
CA MET A 36 -5.89 2.23 14.16
C MET A 36 -6.33 1.13 15.10
N ARG A 37 -7.46 0.53 14.78
CA ARG A 37 -8.05 -0.56 15.58
C ARG A 37 -7.71 -1.90 14.96
N ILE A 38 -7.93 -2.95 15.75
CA ILE A 38 -7.81 -4.31 15.26
C ILE A 38 -8.73 -4.49 14.05
N GLY A 39 -8.19 -4.98 12.97
CA GLY A 39 -8.91 -5.16 11.72
C GLY A 39 -8.68 -4.06 10.69
N ASP A 40 -8.12 -2.92 11.09
CA ASP A 40 -7.81 -1.86 10.16
C ASP A 40 -6.64 -2.26 9.26
N ILE A 41 -6.64 -1.74 8.04
CA ILE A 41 -5.72 -2.17 7.00
C ILE A 41 -4.98 -0.98 6.42
N ILE A 42 -3.68 -1.14 6.24
CA ILE A 42 -2.83 -0.21 5.50
C ILE A 42 -2.39 -0.89 4.20
N VAL A 43 -2.50 -0.19 3.09
CA VAL A 43 -2.02 -0.68 1.79
C VAL A 43 -1.02 0.32 1.24
N ILE A 44 0.16 -0.16 0.89
CA ILE A 44 1.24 0.69 0.41
C ILE A 44 1.75 0.15 -0.92
N PRO A 45 1.46 0.83 -2.04
CA PRO A 45 2.09 0.50 -3.32
C PRO A 45 3.57 0.87 -3.28
N ILE A 46 4.43 -0.05 -3.67
CA ILE A 46 5.87 0.15 -3.62
C ILE A 46 6.49 -0.37 -4.91
N ILE A 47 7.42 0.39 -5.47
CA ILE A 47 8.15 -0.02 -6.66
C ILE A 47 9.52 -0.57 -6.28
N ASP A 48 10.11 -0.06 -5.22
CA ASP A 48 11.47 -0.35 -4.81
C ASP A 48 11.50 -1.45 -3.75
N ILE A 49 12.21 -2.54 -4.05
CA ILE A 49 12.30 -3.71 -3.17
C ILE A 49 12.92 -3.36 -1.82
N GLN A 50 13.92 -2.49 -1.81
CA GLN A 50 14.57 -2.12 -0.56
C GLN A 50 13.61 -1.43 0.41
N THR A 51 12.76 -0.58 -0.13
CA THR A 51 11.75 0.10 0.65
C THR A 51 10.75 -0.87 1.28
N ILE A 52 10.44 -1.97 0.57
CA ILE A 52 9.52 -2.98 1.08
C ILE A 52 9.97 -3.52 2.42
N LYS A 53 11.24 -3.90 2.51
CA LYS A 53 11.76 -4.49 3.74
C LYS A 53 11.64 -3.54 4.92
N GLU A 54 12.01 -2.29 4.71
CA GLU A 54 11.96 -1.30 5.79
C GLU A 54 10.53 -1.02 6.24
N LEU A 55 9.61 -0.87 5.30
CA LEU A 55 8.22 -0.62 5.65
C LEU A 55 7.55 -1.83 6.28
N LYS A 56 7.90 -3.02 5.82
CA LYS A 56 7.39 -4.25 6.42
C LYS A 56 7.83 -4.36 7.88
N GLU A 57 9.09 -4.11 8.15
CA GLU A 57 9.59 -4.12 9.52
C GLU A 57 8.89 -3.08 10.40
N GLU A 58 8.68 -1.89 9.86
CA GLU A 58 7.98 -0.83 10.58
C GLU A 58 6.55 -1.23 10.94
N LEU A 59 5.85 -1.85 10.01
CA LEU A 59 4.50 -2.33 10.28
C LEU A 59 4.48 -3.45 11.31
N GLU A 60 5.40 -4.39 11.20
CA GLU A 60 5.46 -5.52 12.13
C GLU A 60 5.83 -5.06 13.53
N ASP A 61 6.67 -4.05 13.66
CA ASP A 61 7.00 -3.47 14.95
C ASP A 61 5.77 -2.83 15.63
N LYS A 62 4.78 -2.47 14.84
CA LYS A 62 3.54 -1.89 15.36
C LYS A 62 2.40 -2.90 15.41
N ASN A 63 2.74 -4.18 15.39
CA ASN A 63 1.80 -5.28 15.55
C ASN A 63 0.85 -5.47 14.36
N PHE A 64 1.27 -5.06 13.18
CA PHE A 64 0.54 -5.37 11.96
C PHE A 64 1.01 -6.71 11.40
N LYS A 65 0.07 -7.49 10.90
CA LYS A 65 0.40 -8.66 10.09
C LYS A 65 0.57 -8.19 8.67
N THR A 66 1.67 -8.54 8.05
CA THR A 66 1.99 -8.05 6.71
C THR A 66 1.81 -9.11 5.66
N ASN A 67 1.47 -8.68 4.47
CA ASN A 67 1.33 -9.52 3.29
C ASN A 67 1.84 -8.73 2.10
N LEU A 68 2.59 -9.39 1.22
CA LEU A 68 3.19 -8.74 0.05
C LEU A 68 2.67 -9.42 -1.21
N ASN A 69 2.14 -8.62 -2.11
CA ASN A 69 1.68 -9.09 -3.42
C ASN A 69 2.40 -8.33 -4.52
N LEU A 70 2.73 -9.03 -5.58
CA LEU A 70 3.28 -8.42 -6.78
C LEU A 70 2.16 -8.32 -7.81
N ILE A 71 1.98 -7.13 -8.35
CA ILE A 71 1.01 -6.90 -9.41
C ILE A 71 1.76 -6.52 -10.67
N GLN A 72 1.57 -7.30 -11.71
CA GLN A 72 2.11 -7.04 -13.03
C GLN A 72 0.94 -6.79 -13.97
N THR A 73 0.91 -5.61 -14.57
CA THR A 73 -0.10 -5.26 -15.55
C THR A 73 0.53 -5.07 -16.92
N TYR A 74 -0.30 -5.13 -17.93
CA TYR A 74 0.11 -4.96 -19.31
C TYR A 74 -0.82 -3.97 -19.98
N LYS A 75 -0.28 -3.18 -20.89
CA LYS A 75 -1.12 -2.36 -21.76
C LYS A 75 -1.09 -2.91 -23.16
N SER A 76 -2.22 -2.82 -23.86
CA SER A 76 -2.28 -3.23 -25.24
C SER A 76 -1.88 -2.08 -26.14
N LEU A 77 -1.08 -2.40 -27.16
CA LEU A 77 -0.68 -1.44 -28.18
C LEU A 77 -1.25 -1.90 -29.50
N SER A 78 -1.94 -0.99 -30.20
CA SER A 78 -2.41 -1.26 -31.54
C SER A 78 -1.25 -1.16 -32.51
N ILE A 79 -1.08 -2.19 -33.31
CA ILE A 79 -0.13 -2.18 -34.42
C ILE A 79 -0.88 -2.48 -35.72
N SER A 80 -0.25 -2.24 -36.87
CA SER A 80 -0.93 -2.23 -38.14
C SER A 80 -1.74 -3.49 -38.46
N LYS A 81 -1.39 -4.64 -37.93
CA LYS A 81 -2.08 -5.90 -38.20
C LYS A 81 -2.47 -6.64 -36.94
N GLY A 82 -2.69 -5.93 -35.84
CA GLY A 82 -3.06 -6.61 -34.63
C GLY A 82 -2.78 -5.80 -33.39
N MET A 83 -2.50 -6.52 -32.32
CA MET A 83 -2.30 -5.94 -31.01
C MET A 83 -1.15 -6.63 -30.32
N ARG A 84 -0.38 -5.86 -29.58
CA ARG A 84 0.72 -6.37 -28.78
C ARG A 84 0.53 -5.96 -27.34
N LEU A 85 0.90 -6.83 -26.41
CA LEU A 85 0.91 -6.50 -25.00
C LEU A 85 2.29 -6.00 -24.60
N GLU A 86 2.30 -4.89 -23.87
CA GLU A 86 3.54 -4.32 -23.35
C GLU A 86 3.44 -4.28 -21.82
N PRO A 87 4.42 -4.84 -21.11
CA PRO A 87 4.36 -4.85 -19.66
C PRO A 87 4.56 -3.46 -19.08
N ASN A 88 3.75 -3.14 -18.09
CA ASN A 88 3.98 -1.99 -17.24
C ASN A 88 4.99 -2.37 -16.16
N ASN A 89 5.56 -1.38 -15.48
CA ASN A 89 6.42 -1.66 -14.36
C ASN A 89 5.64 -2.41 -13.28
N PRO A 90 6.21 -3.48 -12.72
CA PRO A 90 5.53 -4.19 -11.65
C PRO A 90 5.43 -3.31 -10.41
N VAL A 91 4.35 -3.50 -9.66
CA VAL A 91 4.12 -2.80 -8.41
C VAL A 91 3.91 -3.83 -7.31
N PHE A 92 4.61 -3.66 -6.20
CA PHE A 92 4.37 -4.46 -5.01
C PHE A 92 3.32 -3.77 -4.16
N LEU A 93 2.39 -4.55 -3.65
CA LEU A 93 1.43 -4.06 -2.65
C LEU A 93 1.80 -4.67 -1.31
N LEU A 94 2.25 -3.82 -0.41
CA LEU A 94 2.50 -4.20 0.98
C LEU A 94 1.24 -3.89 1.77
N LYS A 95 0.67 -4.93 2.35
CA LYS A 95 -0.56 -4.80 3.13
C LYS A 95 -0.27 -5.13 4.58
N GLY A 96 -0.68 -4.24 5.47
CA GLY A 96 -0.61 -4.48 6.90
C GLY A 96 -2.00 -4.49 7.50
N LYS A 97 -2.30 -5.52 8.27
CA LYS A 97 -3.55 -5.64 9.00
C LYS A 97 -3.28 -5.64 10.49
N LYS A 98 -3.89 -4.74 11.18
CA LYS A 98 -3.72 -4.62 12.63
C LYS A 98 -4.52 -5.66 13.44
#